data_cfa8a63929c38885de73a460887df216
#
_entry.id   cfa8a63929c38885de73a460887df216
#
_cell.length_a   1.000
_cell.length_b   1.000
_cell.length_c   1.000
_cell.angle_alpha   90.00
_cell.angle_beta   90.00
_cell.angle_gamma   90.00
#
_symmetry.space_group_name_H-M   'P 1'
#
loop_
_entity.id
_entity.type
_entity.pdbx_description
1 polymer ?
#
loop_
_entity_poly.entity_id
_entity_poly.type
_entity_poly.pdbx_seq_one_letter_code
_entity_poly.pdbx_strand_id
1 'polypeptide(L)'
;MTTRRRTTRRTFLGNTTVGAAAAATSGMVPYSPWTATAFANQEANDRPRIGCIGTGSMGMGDAMQHAQFGDILAVCDVDKDRAERAKYDVRIGKGKADAYGDYRKVLERPDIDVVS
;
A
#
# COMPACT_ATOMS: atom_id res chain seq x y z
N MET A 1 -30.95 22.75 -18.69
CA MET A 1 -30.40 22.69 -17.32
C MET A 1 -30.45 21.27 -16.84
N THR A 2 -29.30 20.59 -16.77
CA THR A 2 -29.22 19.20 -16.32
C THR A 2 -29.05 19.22 -14.79
N THR A 3 -30.12 18.87 -14.08
CA THR A 3 -30.09 18.76 -12.62
C THR A 3 -29.32 17.50 -12.24
N ARG A 4 -28.11 17.68 -11.77
CA ARG A 4 -27.25 16.60 -11.26
C ARG A 4 -27.85 16.07 -9.96
N ARG A 5 -28.58 14.95 -10.03
CA ARG A 5 -29.11 14.26 -8.83
C ARG A 5 -27.93 13.83 -7.94
N ARG A 6 -27.85 14.45 -6.78
CA ARG A 6 -26.89 14.02 -5.73
C ARG A 6 -27.35 12.67 -5.18
N THR A 7 -26.61 11.62 -5.45
CA THR A 7 -26.85 10.30 -4.88
C THR A 7 -26.41 10.31 -3.41
N THR A 8 -27.32 10.03 -2.49
CA THR A 8 -26.98 9.92 -1.07
C THR A 8 -26.39 8.53 -0.78
N ARG A 9 -25.60 8.43 0.31
CA ARG A 9 -25.00 7.14 0.76
C ARG A 9 -26.06 6.04 0.91
N ARG A 10 -27.26 6.40 1.38
CA ARG A 10 -28.38 5.47 1.56
C ARG A 10 -28.92 4.95 0.23
N THR A 11 -29.01 5.81 -0.79
CA THR A 11 -29.46 5.42 -2.14
C THR A 11 -28.41 4.55 -2.85
N PHE A 12 -27.12 4.79 -2.59
CA PHE A 12 -26.04 3.98 -3.13
C PHE A 12 -26.07 2.56 -2.55
N LEU A 13 -26.22 2.43 -1.23
CA LEU A 13 -26.28 1.12 -0.56
C LEU A 13 -27.58 0.34 -0.91
N GLY A 14 -28.70 1.03 -1.14
CA GLY A 14 -29.95 0.39 -1.56
C GLY A 14 -29.91 -0.21 -2.96
N ASN A 15 -29.12 0.38 -3.85
CA ASN A 15 -29.00 -0.14 -5.23
C ASN A 15 -28.02 -1.32 -5.36
N THR A 16 -27.12 -1.52 -4.40
CA THR A 16 -26.18 -2.65 -4.41
C THR A 16 -26.79 -3.95 -3.91
N THR A 17 -27.88 -3.90 -3.14
CA THR A 17 -28.55 -5.11 -2.62
C THR A 17 -29.42 -5.83 -3.65
N VAL A 18 -29.91 -5.14 -4.69
CA VAL A 18 -30.77 -5.76 -5.72
C VAL A 18 -29.97 -6.63 -6.71
N GLY A 19 -28.67 -6.37 -6.86
CA GLY A 19 -27.80 -7.17 -7.74
C GLY A 19 -27.33 -8.50 -7.14
N ALA A 20 -27.37 -8.65 -5.82
CA ALA A 20 -26.86 -9.84 -5.13
C ALA A 20 -27.86 -11.00 -5.06
N ALA A 21 -29.17 -10.71 -5.20
CA ALA A 21 -30.22 -11.73 -5.05
C ALA A 21 -30.45 -12.60 -6.30
N ALA A 22 -29.99 -12.17 -7.47
CA ALA A 22 -30.23 -12.89 -8.73
C ALA A 22 -29.16 -13.98 -9.05
N ALA A 23 -28.06 -14.04 -8.30
CA ALA A 23 -26.95 -14.96 -8.59
C ALA A 23 -26.99 -16.26 -7.79
N ALA A 24 -27.97 -16.47 -6.91
CA ALA A 24 -28.02 -17.61 -5.98
C ALA A 24 -28.54 -18.92 -6.59
N THR A 25 -28.97 -18.94 -7.85
CA THR A 25 -29.65 -20.13 -8.44
C THR A 25 -28.83 -20.96 -9.39
N SER A 26 -27.56 -20.61 -9.68
CA SER A 26 -26.79 -21.34 -10.72
C SER A 26 -25.51 -22.01 -10.26
N GLY A 27 -25.26 -22.19 -8.95
CA GLY A 27 -24.09 -22.95 -8.47
C GLY A 27 -22.72 -22.40 -8.91
N MET A 28 -22.70 -21.27 -9.61
CA MET A 28 -21.48 -20.55 -9.97
C MET A 28 -21.16 -19.58 -8.84
N VAL A 29 -20.00 -19.72 -8.26
CA VAL A 29 -19.44 -18.69 -7.37
C VAL A 29 -19.50 -17.36 -8.12
N PRO A 30 -20.25 -16.35 -7.62
CA PRO A 30 -20.32 -15.08 -8.34
C PRO A 30 -18.91 -14.51 -8.42
N TYR A 31 -18.37 -14.46 -9.62
CA TYR A 31 -17.15 -13.73 -9.91
C TYR A 31 -17.42 -12.25 -9.60
N SER A 32 -17.06 -11.84 -8.40
CA SER A 32 -17.20 -10.45 -8.01
C SER A 32 -16.13 -9.65 -8.74
N PRO A 33 -16.50 -8.65 -9.55
CA PRO A 33 -15.51 -7.80 -10.20
C PRO A 33 -14.60 -7.07 -9.20
N TRP A 34 -15.03 -6.98 -7.94
CA TRP A 34 -14.23 -6.43 -6.85
C TRP A 34 -13.07 -7.36 -6.43
N THR A 35 -13.29 -8.67 -6.44
CA THR A 35 -12.22 -9.65 -6.14
C THR A 35 -11.22 -9.72 -7.29
N ALA A 36 -11.68 -9.63 -8.54
CA ALA A 36 -10.81 -9.62 -9.70
C ALA A 36 -9.88 -8.40 -9.71
N THR A 37 -10.39 -7.22 -9.35
CA THR A 37 -9.57 -6.00 -9.26
C THR A 37 -8.54 -6.09 -8.13
N ALA A 38 -8.89 -6.71 -7.01
CA ALA A 38 -7.97 -6.91 -5.89
C ALA A 38 -6.84 -7.89 -6.24
N PHE A 39 -7.10 -8.91 -7.08
CA PHE A 39 -6.07 -9.85 -7.52
C PHE A 39 -5.28 -9.34 -8.74
N ALA A 40 -5.89 -8.56 -9.64
CA ALA A 40 -5.21 -8.01 -10.80
C ALA A 40 -4.15 -6.95 -10.42
N ASN A 41 -4.31 -6.29 -9.28
CA ASN A 41 -3.33 -5.33 -8.78
C ASN A 41 -2.14 -5.99 -8.05
N GLN A 42 -2.06 -7.32 -8.04
CA GLN A 42 -0.90 -8.05 -7.51
C GLN A 42 0.14 -8.42 -8.58
N GLU A 43 0.09 -7.77 -9.72
CA GLU A 43 1.15 -7.90 -10.71
C GLU A 43 2.49 -7.44 -10.10
N ALA A 44 3.57 -8.17 -10.40
CA ALA A 44 4.91 -7.92 -9.86
C ALA A 44 5.45 -6.50 -10.12
N ASN A 45 4.82 -5.78 -11.07
CA ASN A 45 5.14 -4.39 -11.41
C ASN A 45 4.39 -3.36 -10.54
N ASP A 46 3.41 -3.78 -9.77
CA ASP A 46 2.53 -2.92 -8.96
C ASP A 46 2.85 -2.98 -7.47
N ARG A 47 4.06 -3.41 -7.12
CA ARG A 47 4.51 -3.40 -5.73
C ARG A 47 4.65 -1.95 -5.25
N PRO A 48 4.00 -1.56 -4.13
CA PRO A 48 4.14 -0.21 -3.61
C PRO A 48 5.60 0.08 -3.24
N ARG A 49 6.02 1.30 -3.52
CA ARG A 49 7.36 1.80 -3.18
C ARG A 49 7.29 2.47 -1.82
N ILE A 50 8.05 1.97 -0.88
CA ILE A 50 7.89 2.29 0.54
C ILE A 50 9.09 3.08 1.05
N GLY A 51 8.80 4.13 1.83
CA GLY A 51 9.76 4.84 2.66
C GLY A 51 9.56 4.52 4.14
N CYS A 52 10.58 4.05 4.83
CA CYS A 52 10.50 3.73 6.26
C CYS A 52 11.13 4.85 7.09
N ILE A 53 10.37 5.42 8.03
CA ILE A 53 10.83 6.48 8.94
C ILE A 53 10.88 5.90 10.35
N GLY A 54 12.05 5.98 10.98
CA GLY A 54 12.27 5.40 12.30
C GLY A 54 12.68 3.94 12.22
N THR A 55 13.98 3.69 12.07
CA THR A 55 14.55 2.35 11.91
C THR A 55 15.20 1.83 13.22
N GLY A 56 14.53 2.11 14.35
CA GLY A 56 14.84 1.52 15.64
C GLY A 56 14.41 0.05 15.71
N SER A 57 14.42 -0.55 16.90
CA SER A 57 14.09 -1.98 17.08
C SER A 57 12.70 -2.34 16.55
N MET A 58 11.68 -1.55 16.88
CA MET A 58 10.32 -1.76 16.37
C MET A 58 10.21 -1.42 14.88
N GLY A 59 10.72 -0.25 14.46
CA GLY A 59 10.68 0.16 13.07
C GLY A 59 11.40 -0.80 12.11
N MET A 60 12.46 -1.45 12.56
CA MET A 60 13.09 -2.54 11.78
C MET A 60 12.16 -3.73 11.60
N GLY A 61 11.41 -4.10 12.65
CA GLY A 61 10.40 -5.16 12.58
C GLY A 61 9.29 -4.84 11.59
N ASP A 62 8.75 -3.63 11.67
CA ASP A 62 7.70 -3.15 10.76
C ASP A 62 8.21 -3.08 9.31
N ALA A 63 9.41 -2.55 9.10
CA ALA A 63 10.03 -2.49 7.78
C ALA A 63 10.22 -3.88 7.16
N MET A 64 10.59 -4.89 7.93
CA MET A 64 10.70 -6.27 7.45
C MET A 64 9.35 -6.84 7.02
N GLN A 65 8.27 -6.52 7.75
CA GLN A 65 6.92 -6.95 7.36
C GLN A 65 6.46 -6.23 6.09
N HIS A 66 6.69 -4.93 6.00
CA HIS A 66 6.31 -4.15 4.82
C HIS A 66 7.09 -4.57 3.56
N ALA A 67 8.34 -4.98 3.70
CA ALA A 67 9.16 -5.48 2.60
C ALA A 67 8.60 -6.74 1.91
N GLN A 68 7.68 -7.46 2.56
CA GLN A 68 6.99 -8.59 1.95
C GLN A 68 5.96 -8.13 0.90
N PHE A 69 5.39 -6.94 1.08
CA PHE A 69 4.31 -6.43 0.24
C PHE A 69 4.77 -5.36 -0.75
N GLY A 70 5.90 -4.70 -0.48
CA GLY A 70 6.41 -3.61 -1.30
C GLY A 70 7.93 -3.57 -1.37
N ASP A 71 8.45 -2.60 -2.09
CA ASP A 71 9.88 -2.36 -2.25
C ASP A 71 10.30 -1.15 -1.42
N ILE A 72 11.25 -1.34 -0.50
CA ILE A 72 11.74 -0.25 0.34
C ILE A 72 12.82 0.52 -0.44
N LEU A 73 12.49 1.75 -0.83
CA LEU A 73 13.38 2.63 -1.57
C LEU A 73 14.12 3.64 -0.70
N ALA A 74 13.59 3.96 0.48
CA ALA A 74 14.19 4.90 1.39
C ALA A 74 14.03 4.45 2.84
N VAL A 75 15.05 4.70 3.64
CA VAL A 75 15.04 4.51 5.08
C VAL A 75 15.52 5.80 5.75
N CYS A 76 14.92 6.14 6.88
CA CYS A 76 15.24 7.35 7.61
C CYS A 76 15.30 7.10 9.11
N ASP A 77 16.31 7.61 9.75
CA ASP A 77 16.40 7.70 11.21
C ASP A 77 17.25 8.91 11.57
N VAL A 78 16.95 9.53 12.71
CA VAL A 78 17.78 10.61 13.26
C VAL A 78 19.17 10.10 13.66
N ASP A 79 19.24 8.81 14.01
CA ASP A 79 20.48 8.08 14.23
C ASP A 79 20.99 7.52 12.89
N LYS A 80 22.09 8.07 12.42
CA LYS A 80 22.71 7.70 11.14
C LYS A 80 23.06 6.22 11.06
N ASP A 81 23.56 5.65 12.15
CA ASP A 81 23.98 4.23 12.18
C ASP A 81 22.77 3.31 12.03
N ARG A 82 21.62 3.70 12.59
CA ARG A 82 20.36 2.95 12.43
C ARG A 82 19.85 3.02 11.00
N ALA A 83 19.86 4.19 10.39
CA ALA A 83 19.46 4.36 8.99
C ALA A 83 20.35 3.54 8.05
N GLU A 84 21.67 3.57 8.25
CA GLU A 84 22.60 2.78 7.44
C GLU A 84 22.43 1.27 7.66
N ARG A 85 22.21 0.83 8.89
CA ARG A 85 21.94 -0.57 9.19
C ARG A 85 20.69 -1.07 8.44
N ALA A 86 19.61 -0.30 8.45
CA ALA A 86 18.39 -0.62 7.70
C ALA A 86 18.63 -0.64 6.18
N LYS A 87 19.40 0.29 5.66
CA LYS A 87 19.78 0.34 4.25
C LYS A 87 20.47 -0.94 3.79
N TYR A 88 21.40 -1.46 4.57
CA TYR A 88 22.19 -2.64 4.20
C TYR A 88 21.57 -3.97 4.63
N ASP A 89 20.49 -3.95 5.44
CA ASP A 89 19.80 -5.18 5.82
C ASP A 89 19.20 -5.86 4.58
N VAL A 90 19.53 -7.12 4.38
CA VAL A 90 19.10 -7.92 3.22
C VAL A 90 17.59 -8.12 3.15
N ARG A 91 16.88 -7.92 4.24
CA ARG A 91 15.42 -8.04 4.34
C ARG A 91 14.70 -6.71 4.14
N ILE A 92 15.41 -5.58 4.20
CA ILE A 92 14.85 -4.23 4.14
C ILE A 92 15.37 -3.49 2.91
N GLY A 93 16.46 -2.78 3.05
CA GLY A 93 17.00 -1.93 1.99
C GLY A 93 17.84 -2.67 0.96
N LYS A 94 18.35 -3.85 1.27
CA LYS A 94 19.14 -4.71 0.38
C LYS A 94 20.36 -4.00 -0.23
N GLY A 95 20.87 -2.96 0.42
CA GLY A 95 21.94 -2.10 -0.07
C GLY A 95 21.52 -1.12 -1.18
N LYS A 96 20.25 -1.12 -1.60
CA LYS A 96 19.73 -0.28 -2.69
C LYS A 96 18.91 0.90 -2.20
N ALA A 97 18.36 0.83 -0.99
CA ALA A 97 17.61 1.93 -0.39
C ALA A 97 18.51 3.12 -0.09
N ASP A 98 17.94 4.33 -0.18
CA ASP A 98 18.64 5.54 0.24
C ASP A 98 18.43 5.79 1.73
N ALA A 99 19.49 6.16 2.45
CA ALA A 99 19.44 6.47 3.86
C ALA A 99 19.40 7.98 4.10
N TYR A 100 18.46 8.44 4.93
CA TYR A 100 18.26 9.84 5.26
C TYR A 100 18.30 10.06 6.77
N GLY A 101 18.80 11.23 7.18
CA GLY A 101 18.68 11.71 8.57
C GLY A 101 17.46 12.60 8.82
N ASP A 102 16.88 13.17 7.76
CA ASP A 102 15.71 14.04 7.81
C ASP A 102 14.54 13.38 7.05
N TYR A 103 13.45 13.09 7.76
CA TYR A 103 12.26 12.44 7.21
C TYR A 103 11.58 13.26 6.10
N ARG A 104 11.74 14.59 6.11
CA ARG A 104 11.18 15.46 5.07
C ARG A 104 11.68 15.09 3.68
N LYS A 105 12.95 14.71 3.59
CA LYS A 105 13.55 14.27 2.32
C LYS A 105 12.93 12.99 1.78
N VAL A 106 12.44 12.12 2.65
CA VAL A 106 11.66 10.94 2.25
C VAL A 106 10.29 11.35 1.72
N LEU A 107 9.63 12.29 2.40
CA LEU A 107 8.29 12.77 2.00
C LEU A 107 8.30 13.57 0.68
N GLU A 108 9.41 14.22 0.35
CA GLU A 108 9.57 14.98 -0.88
C GLU A 108 9.82 14.10 -2.12
N ARG A 109 10.07 12.81 -1.93
CA ARG A 109 10.36 11.90 -3.04
C ARG A 109 9.10 11.54 -3.81
N PRO A 110 9.05 11.82 -5.13
CA PRO A 110 7.90 11.48 -5.97
C PRO A 110 7.81 9.98 -6.30
N ASP A 111 8.87 9.22 -6.04
CA ASP A 111 8.95 7.79 -6.30
C ASP A 111 8.54 6.92 -5.11
N ILE A 112 8.08 7.53 -4.01
CA ILE A 112 7.56 6.83 -2.82
C ILE A 112 6.03 6.93 -2.82
N ASP A 113 5.37 5.79 -2.78
CA ASP A 113 3.91 5.70 -2.76
C ASP A 113 3.35 5.67 -1.34
N VAL A 114 4.09 5.06 -0.42
CA VAL A 114 3.67 4.83 0.97
C VAL A 114 4.81 5.10 1.93
N VAL A 115 4.49 5.69 3.07
CA VAL A 115 5.43 5.92 4.19
C VAL A 115 4.97 5.13 5.40
N SER A 116 5.92 4.48 6.07
CA SER A 116 5.73 3.71 7.30
C SER A 116 6.59 4.26 8.42
#